data_da2b18363d58433c4511a62b57b26dcc
#
_entry.id   da2b18363d58433c4511a62b57b26dcc
#
_cell.length_a   1.000
_cell.length_b   1.000
_cell.length_c   1.000
_cell.angle_alpha   90.00
_cell.angle_beta   90.00
_cell.angle_gamma   90.00
#
_symmetry.space_group_name_H-M   'P 1'
#
loop_
_entity.id
_entity.type
_entity.pdbx_description
1 polymer ?
#
loop_
_entity_poly.entity_id
_entity_poly.type
_entity_poly.pdbx_seq_one_letter_code
_entity_poly.pdbx_strand_id
1 'polypeptide(L)'
;MRLLSIVICITFFSLIIPAFAELDVDIIVDGLNNPWEIVFGPEGEIFFTERDGRIWKIENFEEAKVIETFPKSGSMEGGTLGLALHPDFKNNQKIYIYQTNLELEFFLQERINLVTIQD
;
A
#
# COMPACT_ATOMS: atom_id res chain seq x y z
N MET A 1 28.33 -53.06 -13.66
CA MET A 1 28.24 -52.07 -12.58
C MET A 1 28.36 -50.61 -13.08
N ARG A 2 29.27 -50.25 -13.95
CA ARG A 2 29.39 -48.86 -14.46
C ARG A 2 28.21 -48.35 -15.28
N LEU A 3 27.60 -49.17 -16.12
CA LEU A 3 26.41 -48.83 -16.91
C LEU A 3 25.17 -48.60 -16.03
N LEU A 4 24.98 -49.39 -14.97
CA LEU A 4 23.86 -49.24 -14.03
C LEU A 4 23.95 -47.93 -13.24
N SER A 5 25.17 -47.54 -12.83
CA SER A 5 25.41 -46.25 -12.16
C SER A 5 25.11 -45.05 -13.03
N ILE A 6 25.45 -45.12 -14.35
CA ILE A 6 25.16 -44.03 -15.28
C ILE A 6 23.66 -43.90 -15.53
N VAL A 7 22.92 -44.99 -15.65
CA VAL A 7 21.47 -44.97 -15.83
C VAL A 7 20.78 -44.38 -14.63
N ILE A 8 21.21 -44.72 -13.40
CA ILE A 8 20.65 -44.16 -12.15
C ILE A 8 20.94 -42.66 -12.08
N CYS A 9 22.13 -42.16 -12.45
CA CYS A 9 22.41 -40.72 -12.46
C CYS A 9 21.54 -39.97 -13.48
N ILE A 10 21.30 -40.53 -14.67
CA ILE A 10 20.49 -39.90 -15.73
C ILE A 10 19.00 -39.82 -15.28
N THR A 11 18.49 -40.89 -14.64
CA THR A 11 17.10 -40.88 -14.12
C THR A 11 16.92 -39.91 -12.95
N PHE A 12 17.93 -39.67 -12.12
CA PHE A 12 17.86 -38.69 -11.04
C PHE A 12 17.88 -37.24 -11.55
N PHE A 13 18.60 -36.98 -12.64
CA PHE A 13 18.68 -35.64 -13.23
C PHE A 13 17.39 -35.23 -13.97
N SER A 14 16.61 -36.19 -14.47
CA SER A 14 15.32 -35.91 -15.14
C SER A 14 14.15 -35.61 -14.20
N LEU A 15 14.34 -35.69 -12.87
CA LEU A 15 13.30 -35.38 -11.86
C LEU A 15 13.35 -33.93 -11.37
N ILE A 16 14.29 -33.12 -11.84
CA ILE A 16 14.32 -31.69 -11.53
C ILE A 16 13.38 -30.96 -12.47
N ILE A 17 12.09 -30.96 -12.16
CA ILE A 17 11.11 -30.11 -12.82
C ILE A 17 11.26 -28.72 -12.19
N PRO A 18 11.66 -27.66 -12.93
CA PRO A 18 11.63 -26.33 -12.40
C PRO A 18 10.17 -25.96 -12.06
N ALA A 19 9.90 -25.76 -10.78
CA ALA A 19 8.63 -25.21 -10.35
C ALA A 19 8.63 -23.71 -10.70
N PHE A 20 7.98 -23.34 -11.79
CA PHE A 20 7.65 -21.94 -12.06
C PHE A 20 6.46 -21.59 -11.18
N ALA A 21 6.68 -20.72 -10.19
CA ALA A 21 5.59 -20.08 -9.48
C ALA A 21 4.96 -19.05 -10.43
N GLU A 22 3.75 -19.29 -10.86
CA GLU A 22 2.93 -18.29 -11.55
C GLU A 22 2.40 -17.32 -10.50
N LEU A 23 2.68 -16.02 -10.68
CA LEU A 23 2.11 -14.97 -9.87
C LEU A 23 0.74 -14.65 -10.43
N ASP A 24 -0.30 -14.90 -9.63
CA ASP A 24 -1.64 -14.40 -9.90
C ASP A 24 -1.74 -12.97 -9.39
N VAL A 25 -2.15 -12.03 -10.23
CA VAL A 25 -2.20 -10.61 -9.94
C VAL A 25 -3.58 -10.06 -10.20
N ASP A 26 -4.26 -9.67 -9.13
CA ASP A 26 -5.55 -8.99 -9.19
C ASP A 26 -5.40 -7.47 -9.05
N ILE A 27 -6.10 -6.72 -9.89
CA ILE A 27 -6.19 -5.26 -9.77
C ILE A 27 -7.35 -4.95 -8.82
N ILE A 28 -7.04 -4.43 -7.62
CA ILE A 28 -8.04 -4.06 -6.61
C ILE A 28 -8.61 -2.68 -6.90
N VAL A 29 -7.77 -1.74 -7.35
CA VAL A 29 -8.17 -0.37 -7.73
C VAL A 29 -7.23 0.17 -8.78
N ASP A 30 -7.76 0.91 -9.76
CA ASP A 30 -7.02 1.58 -10.81
C ASP A 30 -7.35 3.08 -10.89
N GLY A 31 -6.76 3.79 -11.85
CA GLY A 31 -7.02 5.21 -12.06
C GLY A 31 -6.51 6.14 -10.95
N LEU A 32 -5.62 5.68 -10.11
CA LEU A 32 -5.06 6.44 -8.99
C LEU A 32 -4.10 7.54 -9.48
N ASN A 33 -4.09 8.66 -8.75
CA ASN A 33 -3.21 9.80 -9.02
C ASN A 33 -2.08 9.88 -8.02
N ASN A 34 -0.93 9.30 -8.35
CA ASN A 34 0.26 9.25 -7.50
C ASN A 34 -0.01 8.66 -6.10
N PRO A 35 -0.45 7.40 -5.99
CA PRO A 35 -0.58 6.73 -4.70
C PRO A 35 0.80 6.65 -4.03
N TRP A 36 0.83 6.81 -2.69
CA TRP A 36 2.09 6.92 -1.98
C TRP A 36 2.27 5.87 -0.91
N GLU A 37 1.35 5.79 0.04
CA GLU A 37 1.43 4.87 1.18
C GLU A 37 0.23 3.95 1.20
N ILE A 38 0.44 2.70 1.63
CA ILE A 38 -0.61 1.71 1.84
C ILE A 38 -0.42 1.05 3.20
N VAL A 39 -1.50 0.96 3.99
CA VAL A 39 -1.52 0.26 5.28
C VAL A 39 -2.77 -0.61 5.40
N PHE A 40 -2.63 -1.71 6.14
CA PHE A 40 -3.71 -2.65 6.38
C PHE A 40 -4.30 -2.44 7.76
N GLY A 41 -5.61 -2.36 7.84
CA GLY A 41 -6.36 -2.26 9.08
C GLY A 41 -6.52 -3.61 9.78
N PRO A 42 -6.92 -3.59 11.06
CA PRO A 42 -7.03 -4.80 11.88
C PRO A 42 -8.17 -5.74 11.47
N GLU A 43 -9.13 -5.28 10.70
CA GLU A 43 -10.29 -6.04 10.23
C GLU A 43 -10.23 -6.34 8.72
N GLY A 44 -9.07 -6.10 8.10
CA GLY A 44 -8.82 -6.38 6.69
C GLY A 44 -9.07 -5.19 5.76
N GLU A 45 -9.32 -4.01 6.34
CA GLU A 45 -9.41 -2.77 5.57
C GLU A 45 -8.06 -2.42 4.96
N ILE A 46 -8.08 -1.75 3.83
CA ILE A 46 -6.91 -1.19 3.19
C ILE A 46 -7.07 0.33 3.15
N PHE A 47 -6.09 1.05 3.69
CA PHE A 47 -6.01 2.50 3.61
C PHE A 47 -4.84 2.90 2.74
N PHE A 48 -5.02 3.92 1.91
CA PHE A 48 -3.91 4.46 1.13
C PHE A 48 -4.07 5.96 0.89
N THR A 49 -2.94 6.60 0.65
CA THR A 49 -2.88 8.03 0.37
C THR A 49 -2.59 8.29 -1.09
N GLU A 50 -3.10 9.39 -1.62
CA GLU A 50 -2.65 10.00 -2.86
C GLU A 50 -2.03 11.36 -2.57
N ARG A 51 -0.97 11.68 -3.28
CA ARG A 51 -0.24 12.94 -3.09
C ARG A 51 -1.07 14.21 -3.25
N ASP A 52 -2.18 14.12 -3.96
CA ASP A 52 -3.10 15.24 -4.18
C ASP A 52 -3.99 15.57 -2.98
N GLY A 53 -3.89 14.83 -1.89
CA GLY A 53 -4.60 15.08 -0.64
C GLY A 53 -5.63 14.04 -0.26
N ARG A 54 -5.95 13.11 -1.14
CA ARG A 54 -7.00 12.12 -0.87
C ARG A 54 -6.49 10.97 0.00
N ILE A 55 -7.32 10.57 0.94
CA ILE A 55 -7.16 9.36 1.72
C ILE A 55 -8.30 8.42 1.36
N TRP A 56 -7.94 7.20 1.03
CA TRP A 56 -8.85 6.17 0.57
C TRP A 56 -8.96 5.04 1.58
N LYS A 57 -10.12 4.40 1.58
CA LYS A 57 -10.41 3.16 2.30
C LYS A 57 -11.02 2.14 1.35
N ILE A 58 -10.60 0.89 1.47
CA ILE A 58 -11.23 -0.28 0.84
C ILE A 58 -11.62 -1.24 1.96
N GLU A 59 -12.85 -1.70 1.94
CA GLU A 59 -13.36 -2.73 2.85
C GLU A 59 -13.71 -3.99 2.05
N ASN A 60 -13.34 -5.16 2.56
CA ASN A 60 -13.67 -6.46 1.96
C ASN A 60 -13.34 -6.59 0.47
N PHE A 61 -12.33 -5.87 -0.02
CA PHE A 61 -11.97 -5.80 -1.44
C PHE A 61 -13.11 -5.29 -2.35
N GLU A 62 -14.02 -4.50 -1.78
CA GLU A 62 -15.07 -3.81 -2.51
C GLU A 62 -14.58 -2.46 -3.09
N GLU A 63 -15.50 -1.58 -3.46
CA GLU A 63 -15.18 -0.28 -4.06
C GLU A 63 -14.37 0.61 -3.12
N ALA A 64 -13.30 1.21 -3.63
CA ALA A 64 -12.50 2.19 -2.90
C ALA A 64 -13.28 3.49 -2.69
N LYS A 65 -13.28 4.02 -1.47
CA LYS A 65 -13.95 5.27 -1.09
C LYS A 65 -12.95 6.28 -0.56
N VAL A 66 -13.10 7.55 -0.97
CA VAL A 66 -12.37 8.66 -0.35
C VAL A 66 -13.01 8.95 1.01
N ILE A 67 -12.22 8.84 2.06
CA ILE A 67 -12.67 9.09 3.44
C ILE A 67 -12.27 10.47 3.98
N GLU A 68 -11.25 11.09 3.38
CA GLU A 68 -10.80 12.44 3.74
C GLU A 68 -10.06 13.08 2.58
N THR A 69 -10.07 14.40 2.52
CA THR A 69 -9.35 15.18 1.51
C THR A 69 -8.69 16.39 2.14
N PHE A 70 -7.37 16.47 2.03
CA PHE A 70 -6.58 17.62 2.43
C PHE A 70 -6.31 18.57 1.27
N PRO A 71 -6.06 19.87 1.54
CA PRO A 71 -5.64 20.80 0.51
C PRO A 71 -4.38 20.30 -0.20
N LYS A 72 -4.38 20.39 -1.52
CA LYS A 72 -3.24 19.99 -2.35
C LYS A 72 -2.03 20.87 -2.05
N SER A 73 -0.90 20.24 -1.74
CA SER A 73 0.39 20.94 -1.70
C SER A 73 0.83 21.33 -3.11
N GLY A 74 1.24 22.58 -3.28
CA GLY A 74 1.71 23.09 -4.58
C GLY A 74 3.15 22.69 -4.94
N SER A 75 3.86 21.90 -4.11
CA SER A 75 5.25 21.54 -4.38
C SER A 75 5.39 20.29 -5.23
N MET A 76 6.49 20.22 -6.02
CA MET A 76 6.77 19.07 -6.89
C MET A 76 6.98 17.76 -6.10
N GLU A 77 7.51 17.83 -4.89
CA GLU A 77 7.79 16.65 -4.03
C GLU A 77 6.90 16.57 -2.79
N GLY A 78 6.08 17.60 -2.57
CA GLY A 78 5.14 17.64 -1.45
C GLY A 78 3.81 16.96 -1.74
N GLY A 79 2.97 16.90 -0.72
CA GLY A 79 1.62 16.37 -0.79
C GLY A 79 1.25 15.60 0.47
N THR A 80 0.19 14.83 0.39
CA THR A 80 -0.20 13.84 1.40
C THR A 80 0.59 12.57 1.14
N LEU A 81 1.44 12.18 2.07
CA LEU A 81 2.45 11.15 1.89
C LEU A 81 2.19 9.96 2.83
N GLY A 82 2.90 9.92 3.97
CA GLY A 82 2.85 8.80 4.89
C GLY A 82 1.52 8.67 5.64
N LEU A 83 1.12 7.45 5.91
CA LEU A 83 -0.05 7.10 6.69
C LEU A 83 0.32 6.03 7.71
N ALA A 84 -0.16 6.16 8.95
CA ALA A 84 -0.05 5.14 9.97
C ALA A 84 -1.33 5.05 10.81
N LEU A 85 -1.73 3.85 11.18
CA LEU A 85 -2.85 3.66 12.09
C LEU A 85 -2.41 3.89 13.52
N HIS A 86 -3.30 4.46 14.33
CA HIS A 86 -3.09 4.56 15.77
C HIS A 86 -2.99 3.14 16.37
N PRO A 87 -2.15 2.88 17.38
CA PRO A 87 -2.03 1.57 18.01
C PRO A 87 -3.36 0.98 18.51
N ASP A 88 -4.30 1.84 18.90
CA ASP A 88 -5.65 1.46 19.32
C ASP A 88 -6.70 1.79 18.25
N PHE A 89 -6.35 1.63 16.98
CA PHE A 89 -7.20 2.01 15.83
C PHE A 89 -8.59 1.37 15.90
N LYS A 90 -8.65 0.09 16.26
CA LYS A 90 -9.91 -0.66 16.35
C LYS A 90 -10.95 0.04 17.22
N ASN A 91 -10.54 0.72 18.31
CA ASN A 91 -11.44 1.38 19.23
C ASN A 91 -11.62 2.88 18.95
N ASN A 92 -10.61 3.54 18.39
CA ASN A 92 -10.62 4.99 18.27
C ASN A 92 -10.67 5.53 16.84
N GLN A 93 -10.51 4.64 15.83
CA GLN A 93 -10.57 4.97 14.41
C GLN A 93 -9.65 6.14 13.99
N LYS A 94 -8.48 6.27 14.66
CA LYS A 94 -7.55 7.36 14.43
C LYS A 94 -6.40 6.94 13.53
N ILE A 95 -6.06 7.82 12.59
CA ILE A 95 -4.91 7.68 11.69
C ILE A 95 -4.00 8.89 11.78
N TYR A 96 -2.70 8.68 11.60
CA TYR A 96 -1.70 9.74 11.47
C TYR A 96 -1.36 9.91 10.00
N ILE A 97 -1.40 11.15 9.54
CA ILE A 97 -1.08 11.52 8.16
C ILE A 97 0.10 12.47 8.17
N TYR A 98 1.18 12.09 7.47
CA TYR A 98 2.28 12.97 7.17
C TYR A 98 2.03 13.70 5.84
N GLN A 99 2.05 15.02 5.89
CA GLN A 99 1.87 15.83 4.71
C GLN A 99 2.76 17.07 4.72
N THR A 100 3.04 17.57 3.53
CA THR A 100 3.60 18.91 3.34
C THR A 100 2.46 19.85 2.99
N ASN A 101 2.42 21.01 3.63
CA ASN A 101 1.44 22.06 3.39
C ASN A 101 2.14 23.36 2.99
N LEU A 102 1.55 24.12 2.06
CA LEU A 102 1.96 25.48 1.71
C LEU A 102 1.14 26.46 2.57
N GLU A 103 1.70 26.89 3.70
CA GLU A 103 1.03 27.92 4.52
C GLU A 103 1.35 29.36 4.09
N LEU A 104 2.45 29.55 3.41
CA LEU A 104 2.86 30.85 2.83
C LEU A 104 3.58 30.58 1.50
N GLU A 105 3.46 31.49 0.56
CA GLU A 105 3.94 31.34 -0.85
C GLU A 105 5.41 30.91 -1.03
N PHE A 106 6.18 30.77 0.05
CA PHE A 106 7.62 30.49 -0.02
C PHE A 106 8.16 29.42 0.94
N PHE A 107 7.35 28.85 1.84
CA PHE A 107 7.85 27.86 2.80
C PHE A 107 6.97 26.61 2.83
N LEU A 108 7.59 25.46 2.57
CA LEU A 108 6.98 24.17 2.82
C LEU A 108 7.00 23.90 4.33
N GLN A 109 5.84 23.63 4.90
CA GLN A 109 5.74 23.09 6.26
C GLN A 109 5.38 21.62 6.20
N GLU A 110 6.14 20.82 6.93
CA GLU A 110 5.84 19.41 7.16
C GLU A 110 4.98 19.26 8.41
N ARG A 111 3.92 18.47 8.33
CA ARG A 111 2.98 18.26 9.43
C ARG A 111 2.61 16.80 9.59
N ILE A 112 2.32 16.42 10.82
CA ILE A 112 1.61 15.18 11.13
C ILE A 112 0.21 15.57 11.63
N ASN A 113 -0.82 15.14 10.90
CA ASN A 113 -2.21 15.34 11.27
C ASN A 113 -2.77 14.08 11.90
N LEU A 114 -3.60 14.25 12.93
CA LEU A 114 -4.38 13.19 13.51
C LEU A 114 -5.82 13.31 12.98
N VAL A 115 -6.26 12.29 12.26
CA VAL A 115 -7.60 12.22 11.68
C VAL A 115 -8.40 11.15 12.42
N THR A 116 -9.67 11.43 12.71
CA THR A 116 -10.62 10.43 13.20
C THR A 116 -11.60 10.13 12.08
N ILE A 117 -11.64 8.89 11.65
CA ILE A 117 -12.57 8.41 10.62
C ILE A 117 -13.97 8.37 11.26
N GLN A 118 -14.93 8.98 10.59
CA GLN A 118 -16.34 8.95 10.97
C GLN A 118 -17.07 8.08 9.94
N ASP A 119 -17.81 7.11 10.43
CA ASP A 119 -18.70 6.28 9.61
C ASP A 119 -19.93 7.04 9.11
#